data_700d0bb60d8e65ae8aeded79e80c7278
#
_entry.id   700d0bb60d8e65ae8aeded79e80c7278
#
_cell.length_a   1.000
_cell.length_b   1.000
_cell.length_c   1.000
_cell.angle_alpha   90.00
_cell.angle_beta   90.00
_cell.angle_gamma   90.00
#
_symmetry.space_group_name_H-M   'P 1'
#
loop_
_entity.id
_entity.type
_entity.pdbx_description
1 polymer ?
#
loop_
_entity_poly.entity_id
_entity_poly.type
_entity_poly.pdbx_seq_one_letter_code
_entity_poly.pdbx_strand_id
1 'polypeptide(L)'
;ELSKIVKEKKITVFSDELHCDLILQKHLEHIPLGSMKAIERNVISFYSASKTFNVPGLNCAFAVIPCDDLRKAFKQNAQGITDDANITGLIALSAAFNKGWRWRDNLIRYLNTNLQTLLDCLEKHKNAAPIVPQATYLLWVNIKNPKDKNLQSHFEKYGIGINDGIEFGKKNSIRINFATTHQNIKKASKRIEEALINL
;
A
#
# COMPACT_ATOMS: atom_id res chain seq x y z
N GLU A 1 -16.41 14.89 -3.91
CA GLU A 1 -17.39 14.42 -2.91
C GLU A 1 -16.77 14.42 -1.50
N LEU A 2 -15.64 13.75 -1.25
CA LEU A 2 -14.95 13.70 0.04
C LEU A 2 -14.68 15.11 0.62
N SER A 3 -14.12 16.02 -0.18
CA SER A 3 -13.80 17.40 0.27
C SER A 3 -15.03 18.18 0.75
N LYS A 4 -16.20 17.94 0.16
CA LYS A 4 -17.47 18.53 0.60
C LYS A 4 -17.84 18.05 2.01
N ILE A 5 -17.79 16.72 2.24
CA ILE A 5 -18.08 16.10 3.54
C ILE A 5 -17.11 16.62 4.61
N VAL A 6 -15.81 16.62 4.32
CA VAL A 6 -14.77 17.11 5.24
C VAL A 6 -15.04 18.55 5.67
N LYS A 7 -15.38 19.44 4.72
CA LYS A 7 -15.67 20.83 4.97
C LYS A 7 -16.96 21.02 5.78
N GLU A 8 -18.05 20.37 5.37
CA GLU A 8 -19.36 20.49 6.03
C GLU A 8 -19.34 19.93 7.45
N LYS A 9 -18.66 18.82 7.68
CA LYS A 9 -18.57 18.19 9.00
C LYS A 9 -17.39 18.65 9.83
N LYS A 10 -16.54 19.55 9.32
CA LYS A 10 -15.31 20.06 9.99
C LYS A 10 -14.42 18.93 10.50
N ILE A 11 -14.25 17.86 9.69
CA ILE A 11 -13.47 16.68 10.05
C ILE A 11 -11.99 17.00 9.86
N THR A 12 -11.13 16.60 10.81
CA THR A 12 -9.68 16.48 10.58
C THR A 12 -9.39 15.15 9.92
N VAL A 13 -8.67 15.18 8.80
CA VAL A 13 -8.34 14.01 8.01
C VAL A 13 -6.87 13.67 8.19
N PHE A 14 -6.60 12.43 8.57
CA PHE A 14 -5.27 11.83 8.51
C PHE A 14 -5.16 11.08 7.20
N SER A 15 -4.33 11.59 6.29
CA SER A 15 -4.09 10.98 4.98
C SER A 15 -2.80 10.19 5.01
N ASP A 16 -2.93 8.86 4.97
CA ASP A 16 -1.78 7.96 4.86
C ASP A 16 -1.36 7.85 3.39
N GLU A 17 -0.30 8.58 3.03
CA GLU A 17 0.20 8.68 1.66
C GLU A 17 1.54 7.93 1.47
N LEU A 18 1.82 6.92 2.34
CA LEU A 18 3.09 6.19 2.32
C LEU A 18 3.36 5.43 1.02
N HIS A 19 2.34 5.13 0.24
CA HIS A 19 2.45 4.43 -1.05
C HIS A 19 2.36 5.37 -2.27
N CYS A 20 2.31 6.67 -2.08
CA CYS A 20 2.05 7.67 -3.14
C CYS A 20 3.00 7.60 -4.33
N ASP A 21 4.26 7.21 -4.12
CA ASP A 21 5.27 7.13 -5.17
C ASP A 21 5.24 5.82 -5.99
N LEU A 22 4.39 4.86 -5.60
CA LEU A 22 4.29 3.54 -6.22
C LEU A 22 3.12 3.45 -7.20
N ILE A 23 2.98 4.44 -8.08
CA ILE A 23 1.97 4.43 -9.15
C ILE A 23 2.43 3.49 -10.25
N LEU A 24 1.65 2.45 -10.53
CA LEU A 24 1.98 1.40 -11.50
C LEU A 24 1.61 1.80 -12.93
N GLN A 25 0.58 2.60 -13.10
CA GLN A 25 0.05 3.00 -14.40
C GLN A 25 0.61 4.37 -14.81
N LYS A 26 1.34 4.42 -15.92
CA LYS A 26 2.10 5.60 -16.38
C LYS A 26 1.25 6.86 -16.64
N HIS A 27 -0.06 6.71 -16.90
CA HIS A 27 -0.96 7.83 -17.18
C HIS A 27 -1.64 8.38 -15.93
N LEU A 28 -1.36 7.80 -14.76
CA LEU A 28 -1.91 8.23 -13.47
C LEU A 28 -0.85 8.96 -12.65
N GLU A 29 -1.32 9.93 -11.90
CA GLU A 29 -0.52 10.67 -10.92
C GLU A 29 -1.20 10.62 -9.55
N HIS A 30 -0.41 10.61 -8.50
CA HIS A 30 -0.92 10.75 -7.15
C HIS A 30 -1.34 12.20 -6.90
N ILE A 31 -2.53 12.38 -6.35
CA ILE A 31 -3.03 13.69 -5.93
C ILE A 31 -3.02 13.73 -4.40
N PRO A 32 -2.05 14.42 -3.77
CA PRO A 32 -2.01 14.55 -2.32
C PRO A 32 -3.29 15.19 -1.78
N LEU A 33 -3.91 14.60 -0.78
CA LEU A 33 -5.15 15.14 -0.23
C LEU A 33 -4.95 16.55 0.36
N GLY A 34 -3.79 16.80 0.97
CA GLY A 34 -3.42 18.11 1.51
C GLY A 34 -3.19 19.20 0.45
N SER A 35 -3.11 18.85 -0.85
CA SER A 35 -3.02 19.83 -1.95
C SER A 35 -4.39 20.42 -2.36
N MET A 36 -5.48 19.82 -1.88
CA MET A 36 -6.84 20.27 -2.20
C MET A 36 -7.20 21.50 -1.39
N LYS A 37 -7.10 22.70 -1.98
CA LYS A 37 -7.35 24.01 -1.34
C LYS A 37 -8.65 24.09 -0.52
N ALA A 38 -9.68 23.35 -0.93
CA ALA A 38 -10.97 23.34 -0.23
C ALA A 38 -10.89 22.76 1.19
N ILE A 39 -9.90 21.91 1.48
CA ILE A 39 -9.75 21.15 2.74
C ILE A 39 -8.33 21.14 3.29
N GLU A 40 -7.36 21.81 2.67
CA GLU A 40 -5.95 21.81 3.08
C GLU A 40 -5.75 22.14 4.58
N ARG A 41 -6.64 22.98 5.14
CA ARG A 41 -6.61 23.35 6.57
C ARG A 41 -7.08 22.22 7.50
N ASN A 42 -7.66 21.16 6.95
CA ASN A 42 -8.21 20.03 7.69
C ASN A 42 -7.37 18.75 7.55
N VAL A 43 -6.27 18.78 6.78
CA VAL A 43 -5.52 17.56 6.40
C VAL A 43 -4.16 17.52 7.08
N ILE A 44 -3.81 16.33 7.57
CA ILE A 44 -2.47 15.92 7.98
C ILE A 44 -2.08 14.77 7.05
N SER A 45 -1.14 15.00 6.13
CA SER A 45 -0.65 13.97 5.22
C SER A 45 0.65 13.36 5.74
N PHE A 46 0.72 12.03 5.78
CA PHE A 46 1.88 11.28 6.25
C PHE A 46 2.63 10.66 5.09
N TYR A 47 3.96 10.80 5.10
CA TYR A 47 4.87 10.30 4.07
C TYR A 47 6.06 9.57 4.67
N SER A 48 6.63 8.63 3.93
CA SER A 48 7.86 7.93 4.30
C SER A 48 8.56 7.36 3.07
N ALA A 49 9.87 7.24 3.13
CA ALA A 49 10.66 6.47 2.15
C ALA A 49 10.47 4.95 2.29
N SER A 50 9.90 4.48 3.40
CA SER A 50 9.86 3.07 3.81
C SER A 50 9.26 2.12 2.77
N LYS A 51 8.15 2.51 2.16
CA LYS A 51 7.44 1.63 1.20
C LYS A 51 8.03 1.73 -0.19
N THR A 52 8.32 2.94 -0.66
CA THR A 52 8.86 3.18 -1.99
C THR A 52 10.27 2.66 -2.13
N PHE A 53 11.14 2.87 -1.14
CA PHE A 53 12.56 2.54 -1.21
C PHE A 53 12.97 1.32 -0.39
N ASN A 54 11.99 0.57 0.13
CA ASN A 54 12.20 -0.68 0.89
C ASN A 54 13.13 -0.51 2.10
N VAL A 55 12.88 0.53 2.90
CA VAL A 55 13.66 0.85 4.10
C VAL A 55 12.80 0.95 5.39
N PRO A 56 11.83 0.04 5.63
CA PRO A 56 10.92 0.17 6.77
C PRO A 56 11.63 0.08 8.11
N GLY A 57 12.73 -0.69 8.21
CA GLY A 57 13.51 -0.86 9.44
C GLY A 57 14.20 0.42 9.93
N LEU A 58 14.26 1.47 9.11
CA LEU A 58 14.83 2.76 9.51
C LEU A 58 13.84 3.68 10.23
N ASN A 59 12.56 3.31 10.31
CA ASN A 59 11.51 3.96 11.12
C ASN A 59 11.51 5.49 11.01
N CYS A 60 11.49 6.02 9.78
CA CYS A 60 11.48 7.45 9.52
C CYS A 60 10.30 7.84 8.64
N ALA A 61 9.47 8.74 9.16
CA ALA A 61 8.33 9.32 8.46
C ALA A 61 8.23 10.81 8.77
N PHE A 62 7.45 11.53 7.97
CA PHE A 62 7.16 12.94 8.22
C PHE A 62 5.70 13.25 7.90
N ALA A 63 5.19 14.31 8.51
CA ALA A 63 3.85 14.82 8.26
C ALA A 63 3.92 16.19 7.58
N VAL A 64 3.08 16.40 6.57
CA VAL A 64 2.84 17.71 5.95
C VAL A 64 1.50 18.22 6.44
N ILE A 65 1.53 19.38 7.14
CA ILE A 65 0.35 19.98 7.77
C ILE A 65 0.31 21.46 7.35
N PRO A 66 -0.46 21.82 6.31
CA PRO A 66 -0.51 23.17 5.78
C PRO A 66 -1.05 24.20 6.77
N CYS A 67 -2.01 23.83 7.62
CA CYS A 67 -2.62 24.71 8.62
C CYS A 67 -1.73 24.88 9.85
N ASP A 68 -1.32 26.10 10.17
CA ASP A 68 -0.44 26.42 11.31
C ASP A 68 -1.03 26.00 12.65
N ASP A 69 -2.33 26.27 12.87
CA ASP A 69 -2.98 25.92 14.13
C ASP A 69 -3.05 24.41 14.32
N LEU A 70 -3.40 23.68 13.26
CA LEU A 70 -3.43 22.23 13.28
C LEU A 70 -2.02 21.64 13.49
N ARG A 71 -0.99 22.22 12.86
CA ARG A 71 0.40 21.82 13.03
C ARG A 71 0.92 22.04 14.44
N LYS A 72 0.56 23.18 15.06
CA LYS A 72 0.89 23.46 16.47
C LYS A 72 0.21 22.44 17.39
N ALA A 73 -1.09 22.21 17.22
CA ALA A 73 -1.84 21.25 18.02
C ALA A 73 -1.26 19.83 17.86
N PHE A 74 -0.93 19.40 16.62
CA PHE A 74 -0.31 18.11 16.37
C PHE A 74 1.03 17.97 17.13
N LYS A 75 1.93 18.96 17.02
CA LYS A 75 3.23 18.93 17.71
C LYS A 75 3.07 18.87 19.23
N GLN A 76 2.17 19.68 19.80
CA GLN A 76 1.94 19.68 21.25
C GLN A 76 1.42 18.35 21.77
N ASN A 77 0.51 17.70 21.04
CA ASN A 77 -0.06 16.42 21.47
C ASN A 77 0.85 15.22 21.13
N ALA A 78 1.75 15.33 20.18
CA ALA A 78 2.72 14.28 19.87
C ALA A 78 3.91 14.28 20.83
N GLN A 79 4.17 15.38 21.53
CA GLN A 79 5.31 15.53 22.43
C GLN A 79 5.25 14.50 23.57
N GLY A 80 6.32 13.72 23.71
CA GLY A 80 6.42 12.67 24.72
C GLY A 80 5.65 11.37 24.40
N ILE A 81 4.93 11.32 23.29
CA ILE A 81 4.23 10.11 22.80
C ILE A 81 5.01 9.44 21.66
N THR A 82 5.59 10.26 20.77
CA THR A 82 6.39 9.76 19.65
C THR A 82 7.85 10.13 19.88
N ASP A 83 8.75 9.19 19.61
CA ASP A 83 10.18 9.44 19.59
C ASP A 83 10.55 10.29 18.36
N ASP A 84 11.66 11.04 18.48
CA ASP A 84 12.26 11.73 17.36
C ASP A 84 12.83 10.70 16.36
N ALA A 85 12.80 11.08 15.07
CA ALA A 85 13.35 10.23 14.03
C ALA A 85 14.87 10.03 14.25
N ASN A 86 15.33 8.77 14.17
CA ASN A 86 16.75 8.49 14.34
C ASN A 86 17.57 9.05 13.19
N ILE A 87 18.86 9.37 13.45
CA ILE A 87 19.75 10.03 12.49
C ILE A 87 19.95 9.22 11.20
N THR A 88 20.02 7.89 11.31
CA THR A 88 20.19 7.02 10.13
C THR A 88 18.94 7.02 9.25
N GLY A 89 17.77 7.06 9.87
CA GLY A 89 16.49 7.21 9.17
C GLY A 89 16.37 8.52 8.42
N LEU A 90 16.77 9.64 9.04
CA LEU A 90 16.78 10.96 8.40
C LEU A 90 17.75 11.04 7.21
N ILE A 91 18.97 10.50 7.36
CA ILE A 91 19.97 10.44 6.27
C ILE A 91 19.43 9.58 5.11
N ALA A 92 18.87 8.41 5.41
CA ALA A 92 18.32 7.52 4.39
C ALA A 92 17.10 8.12 3.67
N LEU A 93 16.19 8.76 4.41
CA LEU A 93 15.04 9.45 3.83
C LEU A 93 15.49 10.58 2.89
N SER A 94 16.45 11.39 3.32
CA SER A 94 17.03 12.45 2.50
C SER A 94 17.71 11.89 1.24
N ALA A 95 18.51 10.82 1.37
CA ALA A 95 19.17 10.17 0.24
C ALA A 95 18.16 9.57 -0.74
N ALA A 96 17.12 8.91 -0.24
CA ALA A 96 16.05 8.29 -1.04
C ALA A 96 15.33 9.33 -1.91
N PHE A 97 14.85 10.42 -1.32
CA PHE A 97 14.13 11.46 -2.07
C PHE A 97 15.03 12.32 -2.97
N ASN A 98 16.31 12.48 -2.65
CA ASN A 98 17.21 13.25 -3.52
C ASN A 98 17.83 12.43 -4.65
N LYS A 99 18.06 11.11 -4.46
CA LYS A 99 18.86 10.28 -5.38
C LYS A 99 18.20 8.96 -5.78
N GLY A 100 17.07 8.58 -5.18
CA GLY A 100 16.46 7.25 -5.32
C GLY A 100 15.53 7.08 -6.53
N TRP A 101 15.16 8.14 -7.25
CA TRP A 101 14.08 8.10 -8.24
C TRP A 101 14.33 7.13 -9.39
N ARG A 102 15.58 7.02 -9.87
CA ARG A 102 15.93 6.03 -10.90
C ARG A 102 15.72 4.59 -10.41
N TRP A 103 16.02 4.34 -9.14
CA TRP A 103 15.77 3.03 -8.52
C TRP A 103 14.25 2.77 -8.44
N ARG A 104 13.47 3.75 -7.99
CA ARG A 104 12.00 3.67 -7.93
C ARG A 104 11.39 3.37 -9.30
N ASP A 105 11.84 4.02 -10.37
CA ASP A 105 11.33 3.80 -11.72
C ASP A 105 11.65 2.38 -12.23
N ASN A 106 12.82 1.85 -11.87
CA ASN A 106 13.17 0.45 -12.12
C ASN A 106 12.28 -0.51 -11.31
N LEU A 107 12.02 -0.18 -10.05
CA LEU A 107 11.14 -0.96 -9.19
C LEU A 107 9.72 -1.04 -9.76
N ILE A 108 9.15 0.07 -10.23
CA ILE A 108 7.80 0.10 -10.83
C ILE A 108 7.73 -0.83 -12.04
N ARG A 109 8.75 -0.83 -12.91
CA ARG A 109 8.82 -1.76 -14.03
C ARG A 109 8.87 -3.22 -13.57
N TYR A 110 9.67 -3.49 -12.56
CA TYR A 110 9.79 -4.81 -11.96
C TYR A 110 8.49 -5.28 -11.32
N LEU A 111 7.82 -4.42 -10.57
CA LEU A 111 6.53 -4.71 -9.96
C LEU A 111 5.45 -5.00 -11.00
N ASN A 112 5.42 -4.26 -12.09
CA ASN A 112 4.48 -4.53 -13.20
C ASN A 112 4.71 -5.90 -13.83
N THR A 113 5.96 -6.35 -13.97
CA THR A 113 6.28 -7.72 -14.44
C THR A 113 5.77 -8.78 -13.46
N ASN A 114 5.94 -8.56 -12.16
CA ASN A 114 5.44 -9.46 -11.13
C ASN A 114 3.90 -9.50 -11.11
N LEU A 115 3.28 -8.33 -11.17
CA LEU A 115 1.81 -8.21 -11.23
C LEU A 115 1.24 -8.97 -12.42
N GLN A 116 1.80 -8.77 -13.64
CA GLN A 116 1.33 -9.45 -14.83
C GLN A 116 1.42 -10.98 -14.68
N THR A 117 2.52 -11.50 -14.13
CA THR A 117 2.67 -12.94 -13.87
C THR A 117 1.58 -13.49 -12.94
N LEU A 118 1.19 -12.73 -11.92
CA LEU A 118 0.09 -13.13 -11.04
C LEU A 118 -1.28 -13.04 -11.74
N LEU A 119 -1.52 -11.99 -12.51
CA LEU A 119 -2.77 -11.82 -13.26
C LEU A 119 -2.95 -12.96 -14.27
N ASP A 120 -1.91 -13.31 -15.05
CA ASP A 120 -1.92 -14.42 -16.00
C ASP A 120 -2.24 -15.76 -15.34
N CYS A 121 -1.82 -15.94 -14.08
CA CYS A 121 -2.16 -17.12 -13.29
C CYS A 121 -3.63 -17.09 -12.85
N LEU A 122 -4.06 -15.98 -12.24
CA LEU A 122 -5.38 -15.84 -11.62
C LEU A 122 -6.53 -15.86 -12.64
N GLU A 123 -6.32 -15.28 -13.82
CA GLU A 123 -7.33 -15.21 -14.89
C GLU A 123 -7.75 -16.58 -15.45
N LYS A 124 -6.92 -17.61 -15.26
CA LYS A 124 -7.26 -18.99 -15.62
C LYS A 124 -8.33 -19.61 -14.71
N HIS A 125 -8.57 -19.01 -13.55
CA HIS A 125 -9.44 -19.54 -12.51
C HIS A 125 -10.73 -18.73 -12.37
N LYS A 126 -11.87 -19.34 -12.72
CA LYS A 126 -13.19 -18.69 -12.68
C LYS A 126 -13.62 -18.28 -11.26
N ASN A 127 -13.07 -18.91 -10.24
CA ASN A 127 -13.31 -18.62 -8.83
C ASN A 127 -12.43 -17.49 -8.27
N ALA A 128 -11.43 -17.00 -9.02
CA ALA A 128 -10.61 -15.86 -8.64
C ALA A 128 -10.95 -14.64 -9.50
N ALA A 129 -11.18 -13.48 -8.87
CA ALA A 129 -11.46 -12.23 -9.55
C ALA A 129 -10.50 -11.14 -9.03
N PRO A 130 -9.31 -10.98 -9.64
CA PRO A 130 -8.35 -9.97 -9.25
C PRO A 130 -8.86 -8.57 -9.56
N ILE A 131 -8.56 -7.61 -8.70
CA ILE A 131 -8.73 -6.18 -8.94
C ILE A 131 -7.36 -5.60 -9.26
N VAL A 132 -7.14 -5.23 -10.52
CA VAL A 132 -5.85 -4.69 -10.98
C VAL A 132 -5.53 -3.39 -10.25
N PRO A 133 -4.45 -3.33 -9.46
CA PRO A 133 -4.11 -2.14 -8.71
C PRO A 133 -3.57 -1.04 -9.63
N GLN A 134 -3.96 0.21 -9.35
CA GLN A 134 -3.39 1.39 -10.01
C GLN A 134 -2.05 1.80 -9.41
N ALA A 135 -1.86 1.45 -8.13
CA ALA A 135 -0.69 1.80 -7.33
C ALA A 135 -0.38 0.70 -6.31
N THR A 136 0.74 0.84 -5.61
CA THR A 136 1.23 -0.08 -4.60
C THR A 136 1.67 -1.45 -5.15
N TYR A 137 2.03 -2.36 -4.29
CA TYR A 137 2.43 -3.74 -4.60
C TYR A 137 1.50 -4.77 -3.94
N LEU A 138 0.25 -4.36 -3.72
CA LEU A 138 -0.77 -5.18 -3.06
C LEU A 138 -1.90 -5.48 -4.05
N LEU A 139 -2.03 -6.76 -4.40
CA LEU A 139 -3.08 -7.24 -5.28
C LEU A 139 -4.25 -7.75 -4.45
N TRP A 140 -5.43 -7.19 -4.68
CA TRP A 140 -6.68 -7.68 -4.10
C TRP A 140 -7.36 -8.66 -5.03
N VAL A 141 -7.76 -9.82 -4.49
CA VAL A 141 -8.45 -10.87 -5.25
C VAL A 141 -9.72 -11.28 -4.52
N ASN A 142 -10.85 -11.14 -5.18
CA ASN A 142 -12.12 -11.69 -4.68
C ASN A 142 -12.20 -13.18 -5.05
N ILE A 143 -12.58 -14.01 -4.09
CA ILE A 143 -12.74 -15.46 -4.26
C ILE A 143 -14.24 -15.78 -4.30
N LYS A 144 -14.69 -16.43 -5.37
CA LYS A 144 -16.09 -16.80 -5.55
C LYS A 144 -16.37 -18.16 -4.91
N ASN A 145 -17.35 -18.20 -4.02
CA ASN A 145 -17.87 -19.43 -3.40
C ASN A 145 -16.79 -20.36 -2.82
N PRO A 146 -15.88 -19.86 -1.96
CA PRO A 146 -14.86 -20.72 -1.38
C PRO A 146 -15.52 -21.77 -0.48
N LYS A 147 -15.09 -23.03 -0.58
CA LYS A 147 -15.52 -24.12 0.32
C LYS A 147 -14.91 -23.93 1.70
N ASP A 148 -13.66 -23.49 1.76
CA ASP A 148 -12.97 -23.19 3.01
C ASP A 148 -13.27 -21.75 3.44
N LYS A 149 -13.74 -21.58 4.68
CA LYS A 149 -14.07 -20.26 5.23
C LYS A 149 -12.84 -19.49 5.73
N ASN A 150 -11.74 -20.20 5.99
CA ASN A 150 -10.47 -19.61 6.40
C ASN A 150 -9.50 -19.65 5.24
N LEU A 151 -9.52 -18.58 4.42
CA LEU A 151 -8.67 -18.50 3.24
C LEU A 151 -7.18 -18.46 3.59
N GLN A 152 -6.80 -17.81 4.70
CA GLN A 152 -5.41 -17.78 5.12
C GLN A 152 -4.89 -19.19 5.36
N SER A 153 -5.53 -19.96 6.24
CA SER A 153 -5.12 -21.33 6.52
C SER A 153 -5.18 -22.23 5.28
N HIS A 154 -6.11 -21.99 4.36
CA HIS A 154 -6.17 -22.73 3.11
C HIS A 154 -4.90 -22.50 2.27
N PHE A 155 -4.55 -21.24 1.99
CA PHE A 155 -3.37 -20.90 1.19
C PHE A 155 -2.05 -21.28 1.88
N GLU A 156 -1.98 -21.21 3.21
CA GLU A 156 -0.82 -21.63 4.00
C GLU A 156 -0.48 -23.13 3.81
N LYS A 157 -1.48 -24.01 3.62
CA LYS A 157 -1.27 -25.43 3.31
C LYS A 157 -0.47 -25.63 2.02
N TYR A 158 -0.56 -24.67 1.08
CA TYR A 158 0.21 -24.65 -0.16
C TYR A 158 1.49 -23.81 -0.05
N GLY A 159 1.84 -23.34 1.16
CA GLY A 159 3.03 -22.53 1.43
C GLY A 159 2.95 -21.12 0.85
N ILE A 160 1.74 -20.54 0.78
CA ILE A 160 1.49 -19.16 0.38
C ILE A 160 0.95 -18.37 1.57
N GLY A 161 1.73 -17.38 2.04
CA GLY A 161 1.25 -16.39 2.99
C GLY A 161 0.47 -15.28 2.28
N ILE A 162 -0.79 -15.12 2.64
CA ILE A 162 -1.66 -14.03 2.18
C ILE A 162 -2.24 -13.30 3.40
N ASN A 163 -2.84 -12.15 3.18
CA ASN A 163 -3.74 -11.58 4.19
C ASN A 163 -5.18 -11.94 3.82
N ASP A 164 -5.95 -12.38 4.82
CA ASP A 164 -7.39 -12.61 4.63
C ASP A 164 -8.13 -11.26 4.52
N GLY A 165 -9.04 -11.16 3.59
CA GLY A 165 -9.86 -9.96 3.39
C GLY A 165 -10.73 -9.60 4.59
N ILE A 166 -10.99 -10.56 5.48
CA ILE A 166 -11.75 -10.32 6.73
C ILE A 166 -11.05 -9.26 7.59
N GLU A 167 -9.72 -9.24 7.62
CA GLU A 167 -8.91 -8.22 8.34
C GLU A 167 -9.20 -6.80 7.83
N PHE A 168 -9.72 -6.68 6.60
CA PHE A 168 -10.06 -5.43 5.92
C PHE A 168 -11.58 -5.25 5.74
N GLY A 169 -12.40 -6.02 6.46
CA GLY A 169 -13.86 -5.94 6.39
C GLY A 169 -14.51 -6.61 5.18
N LYS A 170 -13.76 -7.39 4.39
CA LYS A 170 -14.28 -8.04 3.17
C LYS A 170 -14.07 -9.55 3.21
N LYS A 171 -15.15 -10.31 3.45
CA LYS A 171 -15.15 -11.77 3.36
C LYS A 171 -14.87 -12.25 1.93
N ASN A 172 -14.39 -13.48 1.82
CA ASN A 172 -14.13 -14.14 0.54
C ASN A 172 -13.19 -13.33 -0.36
N SER A 173 -12.16 -12.78 0.22
CA SER A 173 -11.15 -12.01 -0.50
C SER A 173 -9.77 -12.25 0.12
N ILE A 174 -8.73 -12.08 -0.67
CA ILE A 174 -7.34 -12.16 -0.21
C ILE A 174 -6.55 -10.97 -0.71
N ARG A 175 -5.52 -10.58 0.03
CA ARG A 175 -4.54 -9.59 -0.38
C ARG A 175 -3.18 -10.25 -0.56
N ILE A 176 -2.61 -10.13 -1.75
CA ILE A 176 -1.30 -10.70 -2.11
C ILE A 176 -0.29 -9.56 -2.23
N ASN A 177 0.82 -9.65 -1.50
CA ASN A 177 1.97 -8.77 -1.69
C ASN A 177 2.87 -9.35 -2.78
N PHE A 178 3.10 -8.60 -3.87
CA PHE A 178 3.95 -9.04 -4.98
C PHE A 178 5.32 -8.34 -5.06
N ALA A 179 5.70 -7.57 -4.02
CA ALA A 179 7.03 -6.97 -3.91
C ALA A 179 8.07 -7.96 -3.41
N THR A 180 8.33 -8.98 -4.20
CA THR A 180 9.37 -9.97 -3.96
C THR A 180 10.12 -10.28 -5.26
N THR A 181 11.09 -11.20 -5.22
CA THR A 181 11.81 -11.58 -6.44
C THR A 181 10.89 -12.23 -7.46
N HIS A 182 11.16 -12.00 -8.75
CA HIS A 182 10.36 -12.61 -9.82
C HIS A 182 10.37 -14.14 -9.77
N GLN A 183 11.48 -14.73 -9.30
CA GLN A 183 11.57 -16.19 -9.07
C GLN A 183 10.56 -16.64 -8.01
N ASN A 184 10.41 -15.88 -6.91
CA ASN A 184 9.42 -16.17 -5.88
C ASN A 184 7.99 -16.04 -6.42
N ILE A 185 7.70 -15.02 -7.24
CA ILE A 185 6.40 -14.84 -7.88
C ILE A 185 6.07 -16.04 -8.77
N LYS A 186 7.00 -16.51 -9.59
CA LYS A 186 6.80 -17.72 -10.42
C LYS A 186 6.51 -18.98 -9.60
N LYS A 187 7.20 -19.14 -8.46
CA LYS A 187 6.93 -20.25 -7.53
C LYS A 187 5.56 -20.09 -6.86
N ALA A 188 5.27 -18.87 -6.41
CA ALA A 188 3.99 -18.57 -5.77
C ALA A 188 2.81 -18.76 -6.72
N SER A 189 2.91 -18.34 -7.99
CA SER A 189 1.85 -18.53 -8.98
C SER A 189 1.44 -20.01 -9.14
N LYS A 190 2.41 -20.94 -9.21
CA LYS A 190 2.12 -22.38 -9.28
C LYS A 190 1.35 -22.88 -8.05
N ARG A 191 1.78 -22.47 -6.86
CA ARG A 191 1.14 -22.84 -5.59
C ARG A 191 -0.24 -22.21 -5.42
N ILE A 192 -0.42 -20.96 -5.88
CA ILE A 192 -1.72 -20.28 -5.91
C ILE A 192 -2.68 -21.03 -6.84
N GLU A 193 -2.20 -21.49 -8.01
CA GLU A 193 -2.98 -22.29 -8.94
C GLU A 193 -3.47 -23.58 -8.28
N GLU A 194 -2.58 -24.34 -7.61
CA GLU A 194 -2.93 -25.54 -6.84
C GLU A 194 -3.95 -25.26 -5.73
N ALA A 195 -3.74 -24.15 -4.99
CA ALA A 195 -4.67 -23.74 -3.93
C ALA A 195 -6.05 -23.38 -4.48
N LEU A 196 -6.14 -22.71 -5.62
CA LEU A 196 -7.41 -22.30 -6.24
C LEU A 196 -8.19 -23.48 -6.84
N ILE A 197 -7.49 -24.51 -7.34
CA ILE A 197 -8.13 -25.75 -7.85
C ILE A 197 -8.82 -26.50 -6.71
N ASN A 198 -8.24 -26.47 -5.51
CA ASN A 198 -8.72 -27.22 -4.35
C ASN A 198 -9.61 -26.39 -3.39
N LEU A 199 -9.90 -25.16 -3.75
CA LEU A 199 -10.74 -24.25 -2.98
C LEU A 199 -12.20 -24.35 -3.41
#